data_60bb7b50b7c3e6bdd80d672438adaf2e
#
_entry.id   60bb7b50b7c3e6bdd80d672438adaf2e
#
_cell.length_a   1.000
_cell.length_b   1.000
_cell.length_c   1.000
_cell.angle_alpha   90.00
_cell.angle_beta   90.00
_cell.angle_gamma   90.00
#
_symmetry.space_group_name_H-M   'P 1'
#
loop_
_entity.id
_entity.type
_entity.pdbx_description
1 polymer ?
#
loop_
_entity_poly.entity_id
_entity_poly.type
_entity_poly.pdbx_seq_one_letter_code
_entity_poly.pdbx_strand_id
1 'polypeptide(L)'
;MSLDFAQLHDFATRYTAAWCSQNPESVAAFFSPNGSLKINDESPAIGRDALIEAARGFMTTFPDPKLFMDDLNPDGTRVEFHWTLEGTNTGPGGTGKKVRISGYEEWKFGEDGLIEDSLGHFDAAEYQHQRAHGFSG
;
A
#
# COMPACT_ATOMS: atom_id res chain seq x y z
N MET A 1 -17.35 14.15 -1.62
CA MET A 1 -16.38 15.18 -1.17
C MET A 1 -15.17 15.11 -2.08
N SER A 2 -14.72 16.25 -2.56
CA SER A 2 -13.48 16.28 -3.33
C SER A 2 -12.40 16.99 -2.53
N LEU A 3 -11.18 16.46 -2.61
CA LEU A 3 -10.01 17.05 -1.96
C LEU A 3 -9.27 17.91 -2.98
N ASP A 4 -8.78 19.09 -2.55
CA ASP A 4 -7.86 19.82 -3.41
C ASP A 4 -6.50 19.11 -3.43
N PHE A 5 -5.60 19.53 -4.32
CA PHE A 5 -4.32 18.82 -4.49
C PHE A 5 -3.46 18.88 -3.23
N ALA A 6 -3.49 20.00 -2.50
CA ALA A 6 -2.71 20.13 -1.26
C ALA A 6 -3.21 19.17 -0.19
N GLN A 7 -4.54 19.04 -0.04
CA GLN A 7 -5.14 18.10 0.89
C GLN A 7 -4.84 16.66 0.49
N LEU A 8 -4.92 16.37 -0.80
CA LEU A 8 -4.63 15.05 -1.34
C LEU A 8 -3.16 14.69 -1.12
N HIS A 9 -2.25 15.61 -1.36
CA HIS A 9 -0.82 15.38 -1.15
C HIS A 9 -0.52 15.12 0.32
N ASP A 10 -1.14 15.87 1.23
CA ASP A 10 -0.99 15.65 2.67
C ASP A 10 -1.51 14.28 3.07
N PHE A 11 -2.69 13.91 2.57
CA PHE A 11 -3.27 12.59 2.82
C PHE A 11 -2.31 11.48 2.37
N ALA A 12 -1.79 11.57 1.14
CA ALA A 12 -0.88 10.58 0.58
C ALA A 12 0.43 10.50 1.35
N THR A 13 0.94 11.63 1.83
CA THR A 13 2.17 11.66 2.64
C THR A 13 1.94 10.93 3.97
N ARG A 14 0.82 11.18 4.62
CA ARG A 14 0.47 10.50 5.87
C ARG A 14 0.21 9.00 5.66
N TYR A 15 -0.43 8.65 4.55
CA TYR A 15 -0.67 7.25 4.17
C TYR A 15 0.65 6.50 3.97
N THR A 16 1.60 7.15 3.28
CA THR A 16 2.93 6.58 3.07
C THR A 16 3.63 6.32 4.41
N ALA A 17 3.57 7.29 5.33
CA ALA A 17 4.15 7.14 6.66
C ALA A 17 3.49 6.00 7.45
N ALA A 18 2.18 5.83 7.30
CA ALA A 18 1.44 4.77 7.99
C ALA A 18 1.94 3.38 7.60
N TRP A 19 2.23 3.17 6.31
CA TRP A 19 2.79 1.90 5.85
C TRP A 19 4.18 1.62 6.42
N CYS A 20 4.94 2.66 6.78
CA CYS A 20 6.28 2.52 7.37
C CYS A 20 6.23 2.39 8.89
N SER A 21 5.09 2.55 9.52
CA SER A 21 4.95 2.68 10.98
C SER A 21 5.02 1.37 11.75
N GLN A 22 4.93 0.22 11.08
CA GLN A 22 4.74 -1.09 11.70
C GLN A 22 3.43 -1.20 12.50
N ASN A 23 2.47 -0.31 12.22
CA ASN A 23 1.16 -0.34 12.84
C ASN A 23 0.08 -0.48 11.76
N PRO A 24 -0.44 -1.71 11.55
CA PRO A 24 -1.42 -1.94 10.47
C PRO A 24 -2.73 -1.18 10.68
N GLU A 25 -3.09 -0.88 11.93
CA GLU A 25 -4.29 -0.09 12.21
C GLU A 25 -4.17 1.33 11.66
N SER A 26 -2.96 1.90 11.64
CA SER A 26 -2.72 3.22 11.06
C SER A 26 -3.04 3.25 9.57
N VAL A 27 -2.74 2.18 8.84
CA VAL A 27 -3.08 2.06 7.42
C VAL A 27 -4.59 1.99 7.23
N ALA A 28 -5.25 1.11 7.98
CA ALA A 28 -6.69 0.91 7.87
C ALA A 28 -7.49 2.18 8.18
N ALA A 29 -6.95 3.06 9.02
CA ALA A 29 -7.61 4.33 9.38
C ALA A 29 -7.80 5.27 8.18
N PHE A 30 -7.04 5.09 7.10
CA PHE A 30 -7.18 5.90 5.88
C PHE A 30 -8.32 5.41 4.98
N PHE A 31 -8.94 4.30 5.32
CA PHE A 31 -10.04 3.72 4.55
C PHE A 31 -11.37 3.97 5.25
N SER A 32 -12.44 4.11 4.45
CA SER A 32 -13.80 4.16 4.98
C SER A 32 -14.10 2.86 5.74
N PRO A 33 -15.06 2.84 6.67
CA PRO A 33 -15.35 1.64 7.49
C PRO A 33 -15.59 0.37 6.67
N ASN A 34 -16.19 0.50 5.47
CA ASN A 34 -16.41 -0.61 4.57
C ASN A 34 -15.50 -0.52 3.33
N GLY A 35 -14.41 0.22 3.44
CA GLY A 35 -13.47 0.40 2.34
C GLY A 35 -12.81 -0.91 1.95
N SER A 36 -12.26 -0.94 0.73
CA SER A 36 -11.65 -2.15 0.20
C SER A 36 -10.31 -1.87 -0.48
N LEU A 37 -9.46 -2.88 -0.43
CA LEU A 37 -8.18 -2.88 -1.15
C LEU A 37 -8.06 -4.20 -1.89
N LYS A 38 -7.95 -4.13 -3.20
CA LYS A 38 -7.67 -5.30 -4.04
C LYS A 38 -6.25 -5.17 -4.57
N ILE A 39 -5.45 -6.19 -4.36
CA ILE A 39 -4.06 -6.23 -4.83
C ILE A 39 -3.98 -7.16 -6.03
N ASN A 40 -3.60 -6.62 -7.18
CA ASN A 40 -3.53 -7.38 -8.44
C ASN A 40 -4.84 -8.13 -8.71
N ASP A 41 -4.78 -9.44 -8.92
CA ASP A 41 -5.97 -10.27 -9.19
C ASP A 41 -6.47 -11.00 -7.94
N GLU A 42 -5.96 -10.67 -6.77
CA GLU A 42 -6.38 -11.33 -5.53
C GLU A 42 -7.75 -10.83 -5.09
N SER A 43 -8.38 -11.61 -4.21
CA SER A 43 -9.66 -11.23 -3.62
C SER A 43 -9.49 -9.95 -2.80
N PRO A 44 -10.43 -9.00 -2.87
CA PRO A 44 -10.29 -7.77 -2.12
C PRO A 44 -10.40 -7.98 -0.61
N ALA A 45 -9.60 -7.21 0.13
CA ALA A 45 -9.77 -7.06 1.57
C ALA A 45 -10.86 -6.02 1.78
N ILE A 46 -11.97 -6.39 2.38
CA ILE A 46 -13.13 -5.52 2.57
C ILE A 46 -13.34 -5.27 4.06
N GLY A 47 -13.41 -4.00 4.44
CA GLY A 47 -13.59 -3.59 5.82
C GLY A 47 -12.26 -3.45 6.55
N ARG A 48 -12.29 -2.68 7.64
CA ARG A 48 -11.05 -2.34 8.36
C ARG A 48 -10.31 -3.55 8.94
N ASP A 49 -11.04 -4.54 9.44
CA ASP A 49 -10.39 -5.73 10.01
C ASP A 49 -9.60 -6.49 8.94
N ALA A 50 -10.17 -6.64 7.75
CA ALA A 50 -9.47 -7.30 6.63
C ALA A 50 -8.29 -6.46 6.15
N LEU A 51 -8.43 -5.14 6.15
CA LEU A 51 -7.35 -4.21 5.77
C LEU A 51 -6.20 -4.27 6.76
N ILE A 52 -6.50 -4.37 8.04
CA ILE A 52 -5.50 -4.52 9.10
C ILE A 52 -4.69 -5.81 8.87
N GLU A 53 -5.37 -6.91 8.56
CA GLU A 53 -4.69 -8.18 8.30
C GLU A 53 -3.82 -8.12 7.04
N ALA A 54 -4.28 -7.44 5.98
CA ALA A 54 -3.50 -7.29 4.76
C ALA A 54 -2.22 -6.47 5.03
N ALA A 55 -2.35 -5.37 5.75
CA ALA A 55 -1.20 -4.53 6.12
C ALA A 55 -0.24 -5.28 7.05
N ARG A 56 -0.78 -6.04 8.00
CA ARG A 56 0.03 -6.83 8.93
C ARG A 56 0.91 -7.84 8.19
N GLY A 57 0.37 -8.45 7.12
CA GLY A 57 1.13 -9.40 6.31
C GLY A 57 2.41 -8.79 5.75
N PHE A 58 2.31 -7.60 5.17
CA PHE A 58 3.47 -6.89 4.64
C PHE A 58 4.43 -6.45 5.74
N MET A 59 3.91 -5.92 6.82
CA MET A 59 4.73 -5.44 7.95
C MET A 59 5.47 -6.57 8.66
N THR A 60 4.87 -7.76 8.73
CA THR A 60 5.51 -8.94 9.30
C THR A 60 6.63 -9.45 8.39
N THR A 61 6.37 -9.46 7.07
CA THR A 61 7.38 -9.90 6.10
C THR A 61 8.58 -8.96 6.07
N PHE A 62 8.32 -7.65 6.19
CA PHE A 62 9.35 -6.63 6.12
C PHE A 62 9.35 -5.80 7.40
N PRO A 63 10.12 -6.23 8.44
CA PRO A 63 10.18 -5.45 9.69
C PRO A 63 10.83 -4.08 9.55
N ASP A 64 11.54 -3.85 8.44
CA ASP A 64 12.23 -2.59 8.15
C ASP A 64 11.68 -1.92 6.88
N PRO A 65 10.34 -1.82 6.68
CA PRO A 65 9.78 -1.35 5.42
C PRO A 65 10.04 0.13 5.22
N LYS A 66 10.37 0.47 3.98
CA LYS A 66 10.43 1.87 3.54
C LYS A 66 9.53 1.99 2.32
N LEU A 67 8.53 2.84 2.43
CA LEU A 67 7.66 3.15 1.31
C LEU A 67 7.91 4.57 0.89
N PHE A 68 8.05 4.78 -0.42
CA PHE A 68 8.27 6.09 -1.01
C PHE A 68 7.07 6.43 -1.89
N MET A 69 6.61 7.67 -1.80
CA MET A 69 5.62 8.17 -2.74
C MET A 69 6.38 8.74 -3.95
N ASP A 70 6.29 8.06 -5.07
CA ASP A 70 7.00 8.45 -6.29
C ASP A 70 6.23 9.48 -7.10
N ASP A 71 4.89 9.39 -7.10
CA ASP A 71 4.05 10.29 -7.87
C ASP A 71 2.61 10.22 -7.35
N LEU A 72 1.83 11.25 -7.66
CA LEU A 72 0.44 11.35 -7.21
C LEU A 72 -0.36 12.06 -8.31
N ASN A 73 -1.19 11.30 -9.00
CA ASN A 73 -1.89 11.76 -10.19
C ASN A 73 -3.41 11.61 -10.06
N PRO A 74 -4.14 12.71 -9.83
CA PRO A 74 -5.60 12.67 -9.93
C PRO A 74 -5.99 12.41 -11.39
N ASP A 75 -6.86 11.43 -11.59
CA ASP A 75 -7.31 11.04 -12.92
C ASP A 75 -8.80 10.70 -12.87
N GLY A 76 -9.63 11.67 -13.26
CA GLY A 76 -11.07 11.50 -13.24
C GLY A 76 -11.61 11.29 -11.83
N THR A 77 -12.26 10.14 -11.62
CA THR A 77 -12.84 9.80 -10.32
C THR A 77 -11.87 9.07 -9.41
N ARG A 78 -10.69 8.74 -9.92
CA ARG A 78 -9.68 8.03 -9.14
C ARG A 78 -8.39 8.83 -9.05
N VAL A 79 -7.58 8.47 -8.04
CA VAL A 79 -6.26 9.06 -7.82
C VAL A 79 -5.24 7.95 -7.91
N GLU A 80 -4.24 8.12 -8.77
CA GLU A 80 -3.13 7.16 -8.86
C GLU A 80 -2.05 7.56 -7.87
N PHE A 81 -1.78 6.69 -6.93
CA PHE A 81 -0.71 6.82 -5.94
C PHE A 81 0.41 5.86 -6.33
N HIS A 82 1.50 6.40 -6.86
CA HIS A 82 2.66 5.62 -7.29
C HIS A 82 3.64 5.48 -6.14
N TRP A 83 4.11 4.26 -5.91
CA TRP A 83 4.94 3.96 -4.74
C TRP A 83 6.10 3.03 -5.10
N THR A 84 7.14 3.06 -4.28
CA THR A 84 8.23 2.07 -4.27
C THR A 84 8.36 1.56 -2.84
N LEU A 85 8.38 0.24 -2.69
CA LEU A 85 8.60 -0.44 -1.41
C LEU A 85 10.00 -1.02 -1.40
N GLU A 86 10.76 -0.71 -0.34
CA GLU A 86 12.03 -1.38 -0.04
C GLU A 86 11.95 -2.03 1.33
N GLY A 87 12.50 -3.22 1.45
CA GLY A 87 12.52 -3.91 2.72
C GLY A 87 13.38 -5.16 2.64
N THR A 88 13.63 -5.76 3.80
CA THR A 88 14.36 -7.00 3.89
C THR A 88 13.39 -8.09 4.36
N ASN A 89 13.31 -9.18 3.61
CA ASN A 89 12.39 -10.29 3.89
C ASN A 89 12.90 -11.12 5.06
N THR A 90 12.86 -10.53 6.26
CA THR A 90 13.37 -11.14 7.50
C THR A 90 12.27 -11.58 8.47
N GLY A 91 11.00 -11.48 8.06
CA GLY A 91 9.91 -12.01 8.86
C GLY A 91 9.94 -13.53 8.95
N PRO A 92 8.99 -14.13 9.69
CA PRO A 92 8.94 -15.58 9.86
C PRO A 92 8.90 -16.31 8.50
N GLY A 93 9.83 -17.25 8.31
CA GLY A 93 9.96 -17.97 7.04
C GLY A 93 10.62 -17.17 5.93
N GLY A 94 11.13 -15.98 6.21
CA GLY A 94 11.75 -15.13 5.22
C GLY A 94 13.14 -15.60 4.79
N THR A 95 13.56 -15.12 3.61
CA THR A 95 14.84 -15.49 3.01
C THR A 95 16.01 -14.59 3.43
N GLY A 96 15.73 -13.47 4.10
CA GLY A 96 16.74 -12.47 4.43
C GLY A 96 17.14 -11.62 3.23
N LYS A 97 16.46 -11.74 2.11
CA LYS A 97 16.81 -11.03 0.88
C LYS A 97 16.13 -9.66 0.81
N LYS A 98 16.80 -8.73 0.16
CA LYS A 98 16.26 -7.39 -0.06
C LYS A 98 15.27 -7.40 -1.21
N VAL A 99 14.19 -6.62 -1.02
CA VAL A 99 13.16 -6.42 -2.03
C VAL A 99 13.06 -4.93 -2.33
N ARG A 100 12.93 -4.59 -3.60
CA ARG A 100 12.57 -3.25 -4.05
C ARG A 100 11.60 -3.39 -5.20
N ILE A 101 10.34 -3.01 -4.96
CA ILE A 101 9.27 -3.18 -5.94
C ILE A 101 8.48 -1.88 -6.04
N SER A 102 8.14 -1.49 -7.25
CA SER A 102 7.33 -0.30 -7.51
C SER A 102 5.97 -0.70 -8.06
N GLY A 103 4.98 0.10 -7.76
CA GLY A 103 3.62 -0.12 -8.25
C GLY A 103 2.79 1.12 -8.04
N TYR A 104 1.48 0.95 -8.14
CA TYR A 104 0.56 2.06 -7.87
C TYR A 104 -0.77 1.55 -7.35
N GLU A 105 -1.48 2.43 -6.64
CA GLU A 105 -2.86 2.20 -6.22
C GLU A 105 -3.75 3.22 -6.91
N GLU A 106 -4.93 2.79 -7.30
CA GLU A 106 -5.97 3.68 -7.82
C GLU A 106 -7.01 3.84 -6.73
N TRP A 107 -7.06 5.02 -6.13
CA TRP A 107 -7.96 5.31 -5.01
C TRP A 107 -9.26 5.96 -5.50
N LYS A 108 -10.37 5.52 -4.92
CA LYS A 108 -11.64 6.23 -5.02
C LYS A 108 -12.01 6.68 -3.61
N PHE A 109 -12.24 7.98 -3.44
CA PHE A 109 -12.59 8.55 -2.13
C PHE A 109 -14.10 8.52 -1.91
N GLY A 110 -14.50 8.21 -0.68
CA GLY A 110 -15.88 8.29 -0.25
C GLY A 110 -16.22 9.71 0.21
N GLU A 111 -17.49 9.92 0.59
CA GLU A 111 -17.96 11.21 1.07
C GLU A 111 -17.30 11.62 2.38
N ASP A 112 -16.79 10.66 3.14
CA ASP A 112 -16.08 10.88 4.41
C ASP A 112 -14.63 11.37 4.21
N GLY A 113 -14.19 11.50 2.96
CA GLY A 113 -12.82 11.92 2.67
C GLY A 113 -11.77 10.82 2.85
N LEU A 114 -12.22 9.57 3.05
CA LEU A 114 -11.35 8.41 3.19
C LEU A 114 -11.43 7.54 1.93
N ILE A 115 -10.51 6.58 1.81
CA ILE A 115 -10.48 5.68 0.65
C ILE A 115 -11.66 4.71 0.75
N GLU A 116 -12.56 4.76 -0.22
CA GLU A 116 -13.68 3.85 -0.32
C GLU A 116 -13.28 2.55 -1.02
N ASP A 117 -12.35 2.65 -1.99
CA ASP A 117 -11.96 1.54 -2.83
C ASP A 117 -10.56 1.82 -3.37
N SER A 118 -9.67 0.84 -3.27
CA SER A 118 -8.33 0.94 -3.83
C SER A 118 -7.99 -0.30 -4.65
N LEU A 119 -7.43 -0.06 -5.84
CA LEU A 119 -6.95 -1.13 -6.72
C LEU A 119 -5.43 -1.00 -6.80
N GLY A 120 -4.73 -1.95 -6.21
CA GLY A 120 -3.27 -1.97 -6.20
C GLY A 120 -2.71 -2.82 -7.33
N HIS A 121 -1.63 -2.34 -7.95
CA HIS A 121 -1.00 -3.00 -9.08
C HIS A 121 0.51 -3.01 -8.92
N PHE A 122 1.10 -4.18 -9.05
CA PHE A 122 2.55 -4.33 -9.17
C PHE A 122 2.85 -5.68 -9.82
N ASP A 123 4.09 -5.88 -10.26
CA ASP A 123 4.50 -7.14 -10.89
C ASP A 123 4.67 -8.21 -9.83
N ALA A 124 3.69 -9.08 -9.70
CA ALA A 124 3.68 -10.13 -8.69
C ALA A 124 4.79 -11.16 -8.93
N ALA A 125 5.11 -11.47 -10.18
CA ALA A 125 6.17 -12.42 -10.51
C ALA A 125 7.53 -11.88 -10.10
N GLU A 126 7.80 -10.59 -10.36
CA GLU A 126 9.03 -9.94 -9.96
C GLU A 126 9.13 -9.87 -8.43
N TYR A 127 8.02 -9.54 -7.76
CA TYR A 127 7.97 -9.50 -6.30
C TYR A 127 8.34 -10.86 -5.68
N GLN A 128 7.74 -11.94 -6.19
CA GLN A 128 8.06 -13.29 -5.70
C GLN A 128 9.50 -13.67 -5.99
N HIS A 129 10.01 -13.30 -7.16
CA HIS A 129 11.41 -13.54 -7.52
C HIS A 129 12.36 -12.86 -6.54
N GLN A 130 12.10 -11.59 -6.21
CA GLN A 130 12.94 -10.84 -5.28
C GLN A 130 12.85 -11.37 -3.85
N ARG A 131 11.68 -11.82 -3.42
CA ARG A 131 11.54 -12.42 -2.09
C ARG A 131 12.41 -13.66 -1.95
N ALA A 132 12.53 -14.45 -3.01
CA ALA A 132 13.32 -15.68 -3.01
C ALA A 132 14.81 -15.43 -3.26
N HIS A 133 15.15 -14.49 -4.14
CA HIS A 133 16.51 -14.33 -4.66
C HIS A 133 17.12 -12.94 -4.41
N GLY A 134 16.35 -11.99 -3.96
CA GLY A 134 16.83 -10.63 -3.70
C GLY A 134 16.71 -9.72 -4.92
N PHE A 135 16.83 -8.42 -4.65
CA PHE A 135 16.84 -7.40 -5.67
C PHE A 135 18.27 -7.26 -6.20
N SER A 136 18.41 -7.34 -7.50
CA SER A 136 19.73 -7.34 -8.15
C SER A 136 20.03 -6.06 -8.92
N GLY A 137 19.14 -5.08 -8.85
CA GLY A 137 19.34 -3.78 -9.52
C GLY A 137 20.09 -2.78 -8.67
#